data_46f828254db76d3ae0457b7997b8336b
#
_entry.id   46f828254db76d3ae0457b7997b8336b
#
_cell.length_a   1.000
_cell.length_b   1.000
_cell.length_c   1.000
_cell.angle_alpha   90.00
_cell.angle_beta   90.00
_cell.angle_gamma   90.00
#
_symmetry.space_group_name_H-M   'P 1'
#
loop_
_entity.id
_entity.type
_entity.pdbx_description
1 polymer ?
#
loop_
_entity_poly.entity_id
_entity_poly.type
_entity_poly.pdbx_seq_one_letter_code
_entity_poly.pdbx_strand_id
1 'polypeptide(L)'
;YAGNLSTLAPVMDNPNFRFVKESITDREAVYKLFEEEHPDMVVNFAAESHVDRSIENPEVFLTTNIIGTAVLMDACRKYGIKRYHQVSTDEVYGDLPLDRPDLFFTEETPIHTIQPIFFIQGKCRPICTGISQNLRNACNSIPLLQ
;
A
#
# COMPACT_ATOMS: atom_id res chain seq x y z
N TYR A 1 15.85 -4.90 -4.75
CA TYR A 1 17.13 -4.94 -4.00
C TYR A 1 16.96 -5.45 -2.56
N ALA A 2 15.80 -5.26 -1.95
CA ALA A 2 15.52 -5.68 -0.57
C ALA A 2 14.90 -7.07 -0.48
N GLY A 3 14.44 -7.64 -1.59
CA GLY A 3 13.79 -8.94 -1.61
C GLY A 3 14.78 -10.09 -1.57
N ASN A 4 14.54 -11.05 -0.66
CA ASN A 4 15.32 -12.26 -0.56
C ASN A 4 14.39 -13.47 -0.42
N LEU A 5 14.40 -14.36 -1.41
CA LEU A 5 13.54 -15.56 -1.41
C LEU A 5 13.84 -16.53 -0.26
N SER A 6 15.07 -16.50 0.29
CA SER A 6 15.41 -17.36 1.42
C SER A 6 14.57 -17.09 2.67
N THR A 7 14.02 -15.87 2.81
CA THR A 7 13.10 -15.54 3.91
C THR A 7 11.77 -16.26 3.82
N LEU A 8 11.40 -16.73 2.64
CA LEU A 8 10.17 -17.48 2.40
C LEU A 8 10.35 -19.02 2.54
N ALA A 9 11.60 -19.49 2.74
CA ALA A 9 11.88 -20.92 2.85
C ALA A 9 10.96 -21.68 3.83
N PRO A 10 10.61 -21.14 5.01
CA PRO A 10 9.72 -21.84 5.95
C PRO A 10 8.30 -22.08 5.44
N VAL A 11 7.86 -21.34 4.42
CA VAL A 11 6.48 -21.41 3.91
C VAL A 11 6.39 -21.89 2.45
N MET A 12 7.52 -22.04 1.76
CA MET A 12 7.56 -22.42 0.34
C MET A 12 6.86 -23.76 0.04
N ASP A 13 6.97 -24.71 0.97
CA ASP A 13 6.37 -26.04 0.81
C ASP A 13 4.92 -26.12 1.35
N ASN A 14 4.38 -25.01 1.84
CA ASN A 14 3.01 -24.98 2.32
C ASN A 14 2.03 -24.99 1.13
N PRO A 15 1.10 -25.95 1.04
CA PRO A 15 0.15 -26.04 -0.07
C PRO A 15 -0.79 -24.84 -0.20
N ASN A 16 -0.93 -24.03 0.87
CA ASN A 16 -1.72 -22.81 0.87
C ASN A 16 -0.88 -21.57 0.54
N PHE A 17 0.39 -21.72 0.19
CA PHE A 17 1.27 -20.62 -0.17
C PHE A 17 1.64 -20.67 -1.65
N ARG A 18 1.45 -19.56 -2.35
CA ARG A 18 1.92 -19.37 -3.73
C ARG A 18 2.74 -18.09 -3.80
N PHE A 19 3.96 -18.17 -4.26
CA PHE A 19 4.80 -17.03 -4.56
C PHE A 19 4.72 -16.66 -6.03
N VAL A 20 4.40 -15.40 -6.32
CA VAL A 20 4.41 -14.85 -7.68
C VAL A 20 5.32 -13.62 -7.66
N LYS A 21 6.35 -13.60 -8.53
CA LYS A 21 7.30 -12.49 -8.63
C LYS A 21 6.87 -11.55 -9.74
N GLU A 22 6.07 -10.54 -9.38
CA GLU A 22 5.56 -9.54 -10.30
C GLU A 22 5.65 -8.14 -9.68
N SER A 23 5.51 -7.11 -10.52
CA SER A 23 5.40 -5.74 -10.05
C SER A 23 3.94 -5.36 -9.85
N ILE A 24 3.64 -4.68 -8.75
CA ILE A 24 2.29 -4.12 -8.54
C ILE A 24 1.91 -3.04 -9.57
N THR A 25 2.89 -2.54 -10.34
CA THR A 25 2.66 -1.58 -11.43
C THR A 25 2.27 -2.25 -12.73
N ASP A 26 2.52 -3.56 -12.86
CA ASP A 26 2.10 -4.34 -14.01
C ASP A 26 0.62 -4.71 -13.90
N ARG A 27 -0.21 -3.90 -14.55
CA ARG A 27 -1.67 -4.05 -14.52
C ARG A 27 -2.13 -5.40 -15.06
N GLU A 28 -1.50 -5.88 -16.13
CA GLU A 28 -1.91 -7.14 -16.77
C GLU A 28 -1.58 -8.33 -15.87
N ALA A 29 -0.37 -8.36 -15.30
CA ALA A 29 0.04 -9.39 -14.35
C ALA A 29 -0.83 -9.39 -13.09
N VAL A 30 -1.12 -8.21 -12.52
CA VAL A 30 -2.00 -8.08 -11.34
C VAL A 30 -3.41 -8.57 -11.68
N TYR A 31 -3.98 -8.17 -12.80
CA TYR A 31 -5.34 -8.59 -13.19
C TYR A 31 -5.43 -10.09 -13.41
N LYS A 32 -4.44 -10.67 -14.11
CA LYS A 32 -4.35 -12.12 -14.31
C LYS A 32 -4.28 -12.87 -12.98
N LEU A 33 -3.46 -12.39 -12.03
CA LEU A 33 -3.34 -12.98 -10.70
C LEU A 33 -4.69 -12.94 -9.95
N PHE A 34 -5.41 -11.83 -9.99
CA PHE A 34 -6.72 -11.70 -9.34
C PHE A 34 -7.78 -12.58 -9.99
N GLU A 35 -7.70 -12.77 -11.29
CA GLU A 35 -8.61 -13.66 -12.03
C GLU A 35 -8.33 -15.13 -11.72
N GLU A 36 -7.07 -15.52 -11.53
CA GLU A 36 -6.68 -16.90 -11.20
C GLU A 36 -6.97 -17.24 -9.73
N GLU A 37 -6.63 -16.35 -8.80
CA GLU A 37 -6.62 -16.63 -7.36
C GLU A 37 -7.90 -16.22 -6.63
N HIS A 38 -8.70 -15.31 -7.19
CA HIS A 38 -9.93 -14.79 -6.57
C HIS A 38 -9.75 -14.41 -5.10
N PRO A 39 -8.81 -13.54 -4.74
CA PRO A 39 -8.51 -13.25 -3.35
C PRO A 39 -9.71 -12.62 -2.63
N ASP A 40 -9.95 -12.98 -1.37
CA ASP A 40 -10.98 -12.35 -0.52
C ASP A 40 -10.52 -11.02 0.06
N MET A 41 -9.21 -10.86 0.24
CA MET A 41 -8.58 -9.69 0.83
C MET A 41 -7.22 -9.42 0.20
N VAL A 42 -6.88 -8.16 0.09
CA VAL A 42 -5.55 -7.69 -0.34
C VAL A 42 -4.89 -6.89 0.76
N VAL A 43 -3.65 -7.22 1.09
CA VAL A 43 -2.81 -6.45 2.00
C VAL A 43 -1.58 -5.99 1.22
N ASN A 44 -1.44 -4.68 1.03
CA ASN A 44 -0.32 -4.09 0.29
C ASN A 44 0.77 -3.60 1.23
N PHE A 45 1.90 -4.32 1.25
CA PHE A 45 3.16 -3.91 1.87
C PHE A 45 4.16 -3.36 0.86
N ALA A 46 3.87 -3.51 -0.44
CA ALA A 46 4.81 -3.12 -1.48
C ALA A 46 4.95 -1.60 -1.55
N ALA A 47 6.15 -1.13 -1.31
CA ALA A 47 6.52 0.28 -1.43
C ALA A 47 8.03 0.43 -1.66
N GLU A 48 8.41 1.47 -2.38
CA GLU A 48 9.75 2.04 -2.28
C GLU A 48 9.81 2.89 -1.00
N SER A 49 10.78 2.62 -0.12
CA SER A 49 10.84 3.20 1.23
C SER A 49 12.20 3.83 1.60
N HIS A 50 13.20 3.80 0.70
CA HIS A 50 14.53 4.30 0.98
C HIS A 50 14.63 5.81 0.71
N VAL A 51 14.78 6.63 1.77
CA VAL A 51 14.72 8.10 1.70
C VAL A 51 15.72 8.69 0.70
N ASP A 52 17.02 8.34 0.80
CA ASP A 52 18.05 8.90 -0.07
C ASP A 52 17.76 8.62 -1.56
N ARG A 53 17.30 7.40 -1.86
CA ARG A 53 16.90 7.03 -3.23
C ARG A 53 15.70 7.83 -3.72
N SER A 54 14.80 8.24 -2.84
CA SER A 54 13.65 9.07 -3.22
C SER A 54 14.05 10.47 -3.68
N ILE A 55 15.18 10.96 -3.17
CA ILE A 55 15.76 12.24 -3.57
C ILE A 55 16.47 12.11 -4.92
N GLU A 56 17.20 11.00 -5.13
CA GLU A 56 17.93 10.74 -6.36
C GLU A 56 17.02 10.38 -7.55
N ASN A 57 15.99 9.56 -7.30
CA ASN A 57 15.08 9.07 -8.33
C ASN A 57 13.63 9.02 -7.82
N PRO A 58 12.94 10.16 -7.72
CA PRO A 58 11.57 10.22 -7.20
C PRO A 58 10.53 9.51 -8.10
N GLU A 59 10.81 9.35 -9.38
CA GLU A 59 9.88 8.75 -10.34
C GLU A 59 9.55 7.29 -10.00
N VAL A 60 10.54 6.52 -9.55
CA VAL A 60 10.34 5.12 -9.14
C VAL A 60 9.38 5.04 -7.94
N PHE A 61 9.46 6.02 -7.01
CA PHE A 61 8.58 6.11 -5.86
C PHE A 61 7.15 6.49 -6.25
N LEU A 62 7.00 7.44 -7.16
CA LEU A 62 5.69 7.80 -7.72
C LEU A 62 5.04 6.61 -8.41
N THR A 63 5.81 5.92 -9.25
CA THR A 63 5.35 4.76 -10.01
C THR A 63 4.94 3.62 -9.08
N THR A 64 5.81 3.23 -8.16
CA THR A 64 5.50 2.11 -7.25
C THR A 64 4.42 2.47 -6.24
N ASN A 65 4.60 3.58 -5.51
CA ASN A 65 3.75 3.86 -4.34
C ASN A 65 2.40 4.46 -4.73
N ILE A 66 2.30 5.20 -5.82
CA ILE A 66 1.03 5.79 -6.28
C ILE A 66 0.39 4.95 -7.37
N ILE A 67 1.10 4.74 -8.50
CA ILE A 67 0.50 4.02 -9.63
C ILE A 67 0.28 2.55 -9.28
N GLY A 68 1.25 1.88 -8.63
CA GLY A 68 1.10 0.50 -8.20
C GLY A 68 -0.08 0.31 -7.22
N THR A 69 -0.22 1.22 -6.24
CA THR A 69 -1.38 1.23 -5.34
C THR A 69 -2.68 1.41 -6.10
N ALA A 70 -2.73 2.34 -7.07
CA ALA A 70 -3.91 2.56 -7.90
C ALA A 70 -4.27 1.34 -8.75
N VAL A 71 -3.28 0.61 -9.28
CA VAL A 71 -3.48 -0.65 -10.02
C VAL A 71 -4.10 -1.72 -9.14
N LEU A 72 -3.57 -1.93 -7.92
CA LEU A 72 -4.13 -2.90 -6.97
C LEU A 72 -5.57 -2.55 -6.57
N MET A 73 -5.85 -1.28 -6.31
CA MET A 73 -7.20 -0.84 -5.93
C MET A 73 -8.19 -0.97 -7.08
N ASP A 74 -7.76 -0.70 -8.32
CA ASP A 74 -8.58 -0.89 -9.50
C ASP A 74 -8.87 -2.38 -9.75
N ALA A 75 -7.88 -3.26 -9.52
CA ALA A 75 -8.08 -4.71 -9.53
C ALA A 75 -9.08 -5.15 -8.45
N CYS A 76 -8.95 -4.65 -7.21
CA CYS A 76 -9.91 -4.91 -6.15
C CYS A 76 -11.33 -4.51 -6.56
N ARG A 77 -11.51 -3.34 -7.16
CA ARG A 77 -12.80 -2.88 -7.66
C ARG A 77 -13.34 -3.79 -8.77
N LYS A 78 -12.49 -4.12 -9.76
CA LYS A 78 -12.87 -4.93 -10.92
C LYS A 78 -13.31 -6.34 -10.52
N TYR A 79 -12.59 -6.97 -9.59
CA TYR A 79 -12.83 -8.35 -9.16
C TYR A 79 -13.68 -8.47 -7.88
N GLY A 80 -14.22 -7.36 -7.38
CA GLY A 80 -15.15 -7.36 -6.26
C GLY A 80 -14.53 -7.73 -4.91
N ILE A 81 -13.25 -7.42 -4.70
CA ILE A 81 -12.54 -7.70 -3.45
C ILE A 81 -13.13 -6.87 -2.30
N LYS A 82 -13.51 -7.54 -1.22
CA LYS A 82 -14.23 -6.92 -0.10
C LYS A 82 -13.35 -6.11 0.84
N ARG A 83 -12.06 -6.42 0.91
CA ARG A 83 -11.11 -5.77 1.84
C ARG A 83 -9.80 -5.45 1.17
N TYR A 84 -9.38 -4.21 1.28
CA TYR A 84 -8.06 -3.75 0.90
C TYR A 84 -7.40 -3.06 2.09
N HIS A 85 -6.20 -3.51 2.47
CA HIS A 85 -5.42 -2.90 3.54
C HIS A 85 -4.11 -2.34 2.97
N GLN A 86 -3.92 -1.03 3.10
CA GLN A 86 -2.67 -0.36 2.73
C GLN A 86 -1.81 -0.17 3.97
N VAL A 87 -0.65 -0.81 4.00
CA VAL A 87 0.34 -0.55 5.03
C VAL A 87 1.05 0.77 4.71
N SER A 88 1.14 1.64 5.69
CA SER A 88 1.78 2.96 5.62
C SER A 88 2.80 3.09 6.74
N THR A 89 3.27 4.29 7.00
CA THR A 89 4.26 4.62 8.04
C THR A 89 3.76 5.81 8.87
N ASP A 90 4.22 5.93 10.11
CA ASP A 90 3.96 7.06 11.01
C ASP A 90 4.57 8.36 10.51
N GLU A 91 5.63 8.29 9.72
CA GLU A 91 6.28 9.47 9.14
C GLU A 91 5.39 10.29 8.20
N VAL A 92 4.23 9.75 7.80
CA VAL A 92 3.21 10.51 7.07
C VAL A 92 2.57 11.60 7.94
N TYR A 93 2.72 11.51 9.26
CA TYR A 93 2.21 12.52 10.20
C TYR A 93 3.23 13.63 10.50
N GLY A 94 4.50 13.48 10.07
CA GLY A 94 5.59 14.40 10.33
C GLY A 94 6.35 14.07 11.61
N ASP A 95 7.04 15.06 12.15
CA ASP A 95 7.89 14.87 13.33
C ASP A 95 7.17 15.31 14.61
N LEU A 96 7.41 14.59 15.70
CA LEU A 96 7.04 15.01 17.05
C LEU A 96 8.21 15.80 17.68
N PRO A 97 7.92 16.88 18.43
CA PRO A 97 8.94 17.61 19.17
C PRO A 97 9.65 16.72 20.18
N LEU A 98 10.98 16.74 20.18
CA LEU A 98 11.80 15.90 21.08
C LEU A 98 11.65 16.26 22.56
N ASP A 99 11.23 17.48 22.85
CA ASP A 99 11.00 18.03 24.21
C ASP A 99 9.60 17.73 24.75
N ARG A 100 8.76 17.06 23.96
CA ARG A 100 7.37 16.71 24.31
C ARG A 100 7.11 15.21 24.23
N PRO A 101 7.65 14.42 25.18
CA PRO A 101 7.48 12.95 25.21
C PRO A 101 6.04 12.50 25.53
N ASP A 102 5.16 13.43 25.85
CA ASP A 102 3.74 13.23 26.12
C ASP A 102 2.89 13.24 24.84
N LEU A 103 3.46 13.64 23.69
CA LEU A 103 2.74 13.66 22.42
C LEU A 103 2.86 12.34 21.67
N PHE A 104 1.75 11.90 21.11
CA PHE A 104 1.64 10.70 20.29
C PHE A 104 0.80 10.99 19.04
N PHE A 105 1.06 10.26 17.96
CA PHE A 105 0.15 10.22 16.83
C PHE A 105 -1.11 9.43 17.19
N THR A 106 -2.24 9.88 16.69
CA THR A 106 -3.53 9.23 16.83
C THR A 106 -4.19 9.10 15.47
N GLU A 107 -5.31 8.38 15.40
CA GLU A 107 -6.09 8.24 14.17
C GLU A 107 -6.64 9.58 13.65
N GLU A 108 -6.77 10.57 14.53
CA GLU A 108 -7.24 11.92 14.20
C GLU A 108 -6.09 12.86 13.78
N THR A 109 -4.83 12.44 13.95
CA THR A 109 -3.67 13.26 13.59
C THR A 109 -3.69 13.57 12.09
N PRO A 110 -3.63 14.86 11.70
CA PRO A 110 -3.59 15.23 10.29
C PRO A 110 -2.32 14.73 9.60
N ILE A 111 -2.41 14.40 8.32
CA ILE A 111 -1.23 14.06 7.51
C ILE A 111 -0.43 15.35 7.28
N HIS A 112 0.82 15.34 7.74
CA HIS A 112 1.75 16.45 7.62
C HIS A 112 3.16 15.96 7.26
N THR A 113 3.36 15.58 6.00
CA THR A 113 4.62 14.99 5.53
C THR A 113 5.66 16.08 5.24
N ILE A 114 6.89 15.88 5.70
CA ILE A 114 8.00 16.82 5.54
C ILE A 114 8.89 16.43 4.36
N GLN A 115 9.11 15.14 4.15
CA GLN A 115 10.02 14.64 3.10
C GLN A 115 9.27 14.16 1.85
N PRO A 116 9.91 14.18 0.66
CA PRO A 116 9.28 13.81 -0.62
C PRO A 116 8.66 12.41 -0.61
N ILE A 117 9.34 11.42 -0.05
CA ILE A 117 8.83 10.04 0.01
C ILE A 117 7.57 9.94 0.87
N PHE A 118 7.53 10.60 2.02
CA PHE A 118 6.38 10.57 2.92
C PHE A 118 5.23 11.40 2.38
N PHE A 119 5.53 12.47 1.64
CA PHE A 119 4.53 13.20 0.86
C PHE A 119 3.86 12.28 -0.17
N ILE A 120 4.62 11.45 -0.89
CA ILE A 120 4.10 10.46 -1.84
C ILE A 120 3.22 9.44 -1.10
N GLN A 121 3.69 8.88 0.01
CA GLN A 121 2.93 7.92 0.84
C GLN A 121 1.69 8.57 1.45
N GLY A 122 1.80 9.80 1.96
CA GLY A 122 0.66 10.57 2.46
C GLY A 122 -0.41 10.84 1.40
N LYS A 123 -0.04 10.96 0.12
CA LYS A 123 -0.98 11.10 -1.00
C LYS A 123 -1.66 9.79 -1.39
N CYS A 124 -1.09 8.64 -1.04
CA CYS A 124 -1.78 7.37 -1.25
C CYS A 124 -3.06 7.26 -0.39
N ARG A 125 -3.06 7.80 0.85
CA ARG A 125 -4.25 7.76 1.72
C ARG A 125 -5.50 8.41 1.11
N PRO A 126 -5.46 9.64 0.56
CA PRO A 126 -6.60 10.23 -0.13
C PRO A 126 -7.07 9.43 -1.34
N ILE A 127 -6.15 8.84 -2.11
CA ILE A 127 -6.48 7.95 -3.23
C ILE A 127 -7.24 6.74 -2.70
N CYS A 128 -6.72 6.08 -1.66
CA CYS A 128 -7.37 4.94 -1.02
C CYS A 128 -8.75 5.32 -0.48
N THR A 129 -8.87 6.46 0.19
CA THR A 129 -10.15 6.95 0.72
C THR A 129 -11.14 7.28 -0.40
N GLY A 130 -10.69 7.97 -1.45
CA GLY A 130 -11.55 8.34 -2.58
C GLY A 130 -12.07 7.12 -3.34
N ILE A 131 -11.21 6.14 -3.64
CA ILE A 131 -11.61 4.89 -4.28
C ILE A 131 -12.51 4.07 -3.34
N SER A 132 -12.19 4.02 -2.04
CA SER A 132 -13.01 3.34 -1.04
C SER A 132 -14.41 3.95 -0.90
N GLN A 133 -14.54 5.28 -0.95
CA GLN A 133 -15.86 5.93 -0.97
C GLN A 133 -16.65 5.57 -2.22
N ASN A 134 -16.00 5.52 -3.38
CA ASN A 134 -16.64 5.06 -4.62
C ASN A 134 -16.98 3.56 -4.55
N LEU A 135 -16.14 2.73 -3.92
CA LEU A 135 -16.43 1.32 -3.67
C LEU A 135 -17.56 1.15 -2.65
N ARG A 136 -17.64 1.97 -1.61
CA ARG A 136 -18.78 1.97 -0.66
C ARG A 136 -20.12 2.33 -1.34
N ASN A 137 -20.07 3.27 -2.27
CA ASN A 137 -21.25 3.63 -3.06
C ASN A 137 -21.67 2.53 -4.06
N ALA A 138 -20.70 1.67 -4.46
CA ALA A 138 -20.96 0.53 -5.35
C ALA A 138 -21.26 -0.78 -4.59
N CYS A 139 -20.79 -0.95 -3.35
CA CYS A 139 -20.86 -2.17 -2.55
C CYS A 139 -21.15 -1.87 -1.07
N ASN A 140 -22.20 -1.17 -0.72
CA ASN A 140 -22.71 -0.91 0.63
C ASN A 140 -21.94 -1.58 1.79
N SER A 141 -20.75 -1.15 2.11
CA SER A 141 -19.91 -1.49 3.28
C SER A 141 -18.52 -2.06 2.99
N ILE A 142 -17.51 -1.20 3.03
CA ILE A 142 -16.15 -1.63 3.34
C ILE A 142 -15.60 -0.67 4.41
N PRO A 143 -15.42 -1.09 5.67
CA PRO A 143 -14.65 -0.31 6.62
C PRO A 143 -13.17 -0.34 6.21
N LEU A 144 -12.55 0.83 6.04
CA LEU A 144 -11.10 0.96 6.13
C LEU A 144 -10.71 0.61 7.56
N LEU A 145 -10.03 -0.50 7.76
CA LEU A 145 -9.24 -0.68 8.96
C LEU A 145 -8.01 0.22 8.80
N GLN A 146 -7.94 1.20 9.65
CA GLN A 146 -6.76 2.05 9.88
C GLN A 146 -5.67 1.25 10.53
#